data_a82c42fb0a8bf5f1401ac19e81f1adf4
#
_entry.id   a82c42fb0a8bf5f1401ac19e81f1adf4
#
_cell.length_a   1.000
_cell.length_b   1.000
_cell.length_c   1.000
_cell.angle_alpha   90.00
_cell.angle_beta   90.00
_cell.angle_gamma   90.00
#
_symmetry.space_group_name_H-M   'P 1'
#
loop_
_entity.id
_entity.type
_entity.pdbx_description
1 polymer ?
#
loop_
_entity_poly.entity_id
_entity_poly.type
_entity_poly.pdbx_seq_one_letter_code
_entity_poly.pdbx_strand_id
1 'polypeptide(L)'
;MEHVDTIVIGAGIAGLTAARLLVGAGRGVVVLEARDRVGGRVHTDRSEGRVTDLGASWIHGVEDSRVADAAIAFGMPVVEFTVGGYQPDGRPIAYFGADGRRLDADATARFVADVRTLDAALGPVIAGSAPDATYRDVTETALAAQGWPADRSARVREHLEHRSEEQYGVRIEDLAAHGLDDDVIAGDEVVFPDGYDRLASSLAEGLDVRLGHVVSRVMWAPEGATVPGFSADQVVVTVPVGVLQSDDFVIEPPLPDRQRDALARLRMNAFEKVVLRFPHRFWDADVHAVRQLGPHGAWWHSWYDLTRLDGVPTLLTFAAGPVARAVRGWTPERVAESVTAQLRRLYGAQVPDPTDVIVTAWQDDPFARGSYAYMMPGSTTRDHDDLAEPVGGVLHLAGEATWTDDPATVTAALHSGHRAACAVLGWTVPIASAWS
;
A
#
# COMPACT_ATOMS: atom_id res chain seq x y z
N MET A 1 -11.52 34.88 6.99
CA MET A 1 -11.68 33.56 6.35
C MET A 1 -11.33 33.77 4.89
N GLU A 2 -10.33 33.07 4.40
CA GLU A 2 -9.93 33.12 2.99
C GLU A 2 -10.91 32.30 2.16
N HIS A 3 -11.37 32.83 1.01
CA HIS A 3 -12.28 32.12 0.12
C HIS A 3 -11.56 31.69 -1.16
N VAL A 4 -11.76 30.43 -1.56
CA VAL A 4 -11.23 29.85 -2.80
C VAL A 4 -12.33 29.05 -3.52
N ASP A 5 -12.13 28.66 -4.78
CA ASP A 5 -13.12 27.83 -5.48
C ASP A 5 -13.15 26.41 -4.87
N THR A 6 -11.96 25.86 -4.54
CA THR A 6 -11.87 24.48 -3.99
C THR A 6 -10.81 24.38 -2.88
N ILE A 7 -11.18 23.79 -1.75
CA ILE A 7 -10.24 23.35 -0.73
C ILE A 7 -9.90 21.88 -0.99
N VAL A 8 -8.61 21.54 -0.99
CA VAL A 8 -8.13 20.15 -0.99
C VAL A 8 -7.51 19.84 0.36
N ILE A 9 -8.00 18.84 1.06
CA ILE A 9 -7.50 18.42 2.37
C ILE A 9 -6.61 17.18 2.19
N GLY A 10 -5.31 17.35 2.43
CA GLY A 10 -4.25 16.37 2.24
C GLY A 10 -3.44 16.60 0.96
N ALA A 11 -2.12 16.68 1.10
CA ALA A 11 -1.15 16.77 0.00
C ALA A 11 -0.51 15.40 -0.32
N GLY A 12 -1.28 14.31 -0.24
CA GLY A 12 -0.94 13.00 -0.80
C GLY A 12 -1.14 12.99 -2.32
N ILE A 13 -0.82 11.89 -2.99
CA ILE A 13 -0.94 11.78 -4.46
C ILE A 13 -2.35 12.11 -4.94
N ALA A 14 -3.40 11.66 -4.26
CA ALA A 14 -4.78 11.95 -4.63
C ALA A 14 -5.08 13.46 -4.59
N GLY A 15 -4.74 14.12 -3.48
CA GLY A 15 -4.99 15.55 -3.32
C GLY A 15 -4.17 16.41 -4.28
N LEU A 16 -2.89 16.09 -4.46
CA LEU A 16 -2.02 16.82 -5.39
C LEU A 16 -2.46 16.66 -6.84
N THR A 17 -2.89 15.45 -7.24
CA THR A 17 -3.45 15.21 -8.58
C THR A 17 -4.73 16.02 -8.79
N ALA A 18 -5.65 16.01 -7.83
CA ALA A 18 -6.88 16.78 -7.91
C ALA A 18 -6.57 18.29 -8.00
N ALA A 19 -5.73 18.81 -7.11
CA ALA A 19 -5.37 20.23 -7.08
C ALA A 19 -4.72 20.68 -8.38
N ARG A 20 -3.77 19.90 -8.92
CA ARG A 20 -3.06 20.24 -10.16
C ARG A 20 -4.00 20.32 -11.37
N LEU A 21 -4.93 19.37 -11.49
CA LEU A 21 -5.93 19.37 -12.55
C LEU A 21 -6.92 20.55 -12.41
N LEU A 22 -7.33 20.87 -11.19
CA LEU A 22 -8.23 22.00 -10.91
C LEU A 22 -7.56 23.34 -11.21
N VAL A 23 -6.31 23.54 -10.78
CA VAL A 23 -5.52 24.73 -11.10
C VAL A 23 -5.29 24.86 -12.61
N GLY A 24 -4.95 23.73 -13.28
CA GLY A 24 -4.81 23.70 -14.74
C GLY A 24 -6.10 24.05 -15.49
N ALA A 25 -7.27 23.80 -14.88
CA ALA A 25 -8.58 24.22 -15.38
C ALA A 25 -8.98 25.67 -14.98
N GLY A 26 -8.07 26.42 -14.34
CA GLY A 26 -8.28 27.82 -13.95
C GLY A 26 -9.03 28.03 -12.64
N ARG A 27 -9.13 27.01 -11.78
CA ARG A 27 -9.76 27.13 -10.46
C ARG A 27 -8.79 27.67 -9.41
N GLY A 28 -9.30 28.50 -8.49
CA GLY A 28 -8.59 28.91 -7.28
C GLY A 28 -8.58 27.78 -6.26
N VAL A 29 -7.41 27.20 -5.98
CA VAL A 29 -7.28 26.02 -5.10
C VAL A 29 -6.28 26.28 -4.00
N VAL A 30 -6.61 25.86 -2.78
CA VAL A 30 -5.66 25.75 -1.66
C VAL A 30 -5.59 24.28 -1.22
N VAL A 31 -4.38 23.77 -1.00
CA VAL A 31 -4.13 22.44 -0.45
C VAL A 31 -3.70 22.58 1.01
N LEU A 32 -4.42 21.94 1.93
CA LEU A 32 -4.15 21.98 3.36
C LEU A 32 -3.56 20.64 3.80
N GLU A 33 -2.30 20.63 4.19
CA GLU A 33 -1.56 19.43 4.59
C GLU A 33 -1.17 19.50 6.07
N ALA A 34 -1.48 18.42 6.79
CA ALA A 34 -1.23 18.34 8.22
C ALA A 34 0.27 18.23 8.58
N ARG A 35 1.07 17.61 7.71
CA ARG A 35 2.51 17.43 7.89
C ARG A 35 3.31 18.65 7.42
N ASP A 36 4.57 18.63 7.70
CA ASP A 36 5.58 19.58 7.20
C ASP A 36 6.14 19.19 5.81
N ARG A 37 5.54 18.20 5.15
CA ARG A 37 5.91 17.67 3.83
C ARG A 37 4.70 17.24 3.01
N VAL A 38 4.85 17.21 1.72
CA VAL A 38 3.90 16.60 0.78
C VAL A 38 4.11 15.08 0.67
N GLY A 39 3.26 14.39 -0.09
CA GLY A 39 3.37 12.97 -0.46
C GLY A 39 2.56 12.02 0.43
N GLY A 40 2.20 12.43 1.65
CA GLY A 40 1.45 11.56 2.55
C GLY A 40 2.17 10.23 2.82
N ARG A 41 1.59 9.11 2.35
CA ARG A 41 2.16 7.76 2.46
C ARG A 41 3.20 7.41 1.38
N VAL A 42 3.44 8.27 0.42
CA VAL A 42 4.65 8.29 -0.42
C VAL A 42 5.68 9.14 0.31
N HIS A 43 6.63 8.49 0.96
CA HIS A 43 7.60 9.15 1.84
C HIS A 43 8.97 8.50 1.69
N THR A 44 9.96 9.30 1.36
CA THR A 44 11.35 8.89 1.22
C THR A 44 12.21 9.56 2.28
N ASP A 45 12.97 8.79 3.03
CA ASP A 45 14.03 9.28 3.91
C ASP A 45 15.32 9.49 3.11
N ARG A 46 16.00 10.60 3.40
CA ARG A 46 17.30 10.97 2.79
C ARG A 46 18.38 11.22 3.84
N SER A 47 18.19 10.70 5.04
CA SER A 47 19.18 10.81 6.11
C SER A 47 20.49 10.15 5.70
N GLU A 48 21.58 10.69 6.20
CA GLU A 48 22.94 10.21 5.93
C GLU A 48 23.33 10.14 4.44
N GLY A 49 22.65 10.91 3.58
CA GLY A 49 22.90 10.93 2.13
C GLY A 49 22.43 9.68 1.40
N ARG A 50 21.53 8.90 2.00
CA ARG A 50 20.93 7.70 1.42
C ARG A 50 19.46 7.91 1.12
N VAL A 51 18.97 7.21 0.11
CA VAL A 51 17.56 7.24 -0.30
C VAL A 51 16.88 5.96 0.17
N THR A 52 15.80 6.10 0.95
CA THR A 52 15.04 4.96 1.47
C THR A 52 13.56 5.28 1.46
N ASP A 53 12.80 4.58 0.63
CA ASP A 53 11.35 4.73 0.62
C ASP A 53 10.72 4.07 1.85
N LEU A 54 10.24 4.89 2.77
CA LEU A 54 9.55 4.46 3.99
C LEU A 54 8.08 4.14 3.76
N GLY A 55 7.47 4.74 2.74
CA GLY A 55 6.10 4.47 2.29
C GLY A 55 6.05 3.53 1.09
N ALA A 56 5.19 3.82 0.11
CA ALA A 56 5.17 3.12 -1.17
C ALA A 56 6.55 3.16 -1.83
N SER A 57 6.93 2.08 -2.54
CA SER A 57 8.24 1.94 -3.17
C SER A 57 8.18 1.37 -4.58
N TRP A 58 7.10 0.66 -4.93
CA TRP A 58 6.96 -0.02 -6.23
C TRP A 58 5.88 0.60 -7.09
N ILE A 59 6.09 0.54 -8.39
CA ILE A 59 5.01 0.43 -9.37
C ILE A 59 4.89 -1.05 -9.71
N HIS A 60 3.75 -1.64 -9.40
CA HIS A 60 3.44 -3.03 -9.75
C HIS A 60 2.89 -3.08 -11.17
N GLY A 61 3.75 -3.39 -12.16
CA GLY A 61 3.43 -3.35 -13.57
C GLY A 61 3.52 -1.94 -14.18
N VAL A 62 4.43 -1.76 -15.12
CA VAL A 62 4.63 -0.47 -15.82
C VAL A 62 3.80 -0.34 -17.08
N GLU A 63 3.27 -1.44 -17.63
CA GLU A 63 2.43 -1.43 -18.81
C GLU A 63 1.04 -0.89 -18.45
N ASP A 64 0.57 0.08 -19.23
CA ASP A 64 -0.72 0.79 -19.01
C ASP A 64 -0.83 1.53 -17.66
N SER A 65 0.30 1.75 -16.97
CA SER A 65 0.33 2.44 -15.67
C SER A 65 0.42 3.96 -15.82
N ARG A 66 -0.61 4.68 -15.35
CA ARG A 66 -0.59 6.16 -15.33
C ARG A 66 0.44 6.73 -14.35
N VAL A 67 0.81 5.97 -13.34
CA VAL A 67 1.91 6.35 -12.44
C VAL A 67 3.25 6.24 -13.15
N ALA A 68 3.44 5.20 -13.99
CA ALA A 68 4.63 5.08 -14.82
C ALA A 68 4.71 6.22 -15.86
N ASP A 69 3.59 6.57 -16.51
CA ASP A 69 3.51 7.73 -17.41
C ASP A 69 3.96 9.03 -16.72
N ALA A 70 3.45 9.28 -15.50
CA ALA A 70 3.82 10.45 -14.70
C ALA A 70 5.31 10.42 -14.32
N ALA A 71 5.83 9.27 -13.90
CA ALA A 71 7.24 9.12 -13.56
C ALA A 71 8.15 9.41 -14.76
N ILE A 72 7.79 8.94 -15.95
CA ILE A 72 8.50 9.26 -17.21
C ILE A 72 8.45 10.75 -17.50
N ALA A 73 7.26 11.36 -17.43
CA ALA A 73 7.07 12.79 -17.70
C ALA A 73 7.88 13.69 -16.75
N PHE A 74 8.00 13.30 -15.49
CA PHE A 74 8.81 13.99 -14.48
C PHE A 74 10.29 13.61 -14.50
N GLY A 75 10.72 12.77 -15.46
CA GLY A 75 12.12 12.34 -15.59
C GLY A 75 12.64 11.59 -14.39
N MET A 76 11.79 10.79 -13.73
CA MET A 76 12.16 9.97 -12.58
C MET A 76 12.85 8.69 -13.07
N PRO A 77 14.11 8.42 -12.68
CA PRO A 77 14.75 7.16 -13.01
C PRO A 77 14.09 6.01 -12.24
N VAL A 78 14.03 4.85 -12.90
CA VAL A 78 13.51 3.62 -12.31
C VAL A 78 14.51 2.47 -12.47
N VAL A 79 14.44 1.52 -11.55
CA VAL A 79 15.21 0.26 -11.60
C VAL A 79 14.22 -0.90 -11.59
N GLU A 80 14.40 -1.84 -12.52
CA GLU A 80 13.58 -3.04 -12.56
C GLU A 80 13.79 -3.88 -11.29
N PHE A 81 12.67 -4.24 -10.66
CA PHE A 81 12.63 -5.05 -9.46
C PHE A 81 11.38 -5.95 -9.46
N THR A 82 11.25 -6.77 -10.50
CA THR A 82 10.09 -7.63 -10.70
C THR A 82 10.18 -8.87 -9.82
N VAL A 83 9.48 -8.86 -8.71
CA VAL A 83 9.30 -10.05 -7.84
C VAL A 83 7.94 -10.70 -8.03
N GLY A 84 7.04 -10.10 -8.83
CA GLY A 84 5.69 -10.60 -9.08
C GLY A 84 4.79 -10.47 -7.84
N GLY A 85 4.96 -9.42 -7.05
CA GLY A 85 4.29 -9.32 -5.75
C GLY A 85 4.61 -10.53 -4.88
N TYR A 86 3.61 -11.12 -4.21
CA TYR A 86 3.78 -12.36 -3.46
C TYR A 86 3.52 -13.61 -4.33
N GLN A 87 3.72 -13.51 -5.65
CA GLN A 87 3.60 -14.67 -6.53
C GLN A 87 4.79 -15.62 -6.37
N PRO A 88 4.58 -16.95 -6.54
CA PRO A 88 5.63 -17.93 -6.31
C PRO A 88 6.65 -18.05 -7.44
N ASP A 89 6.37 -17.47 -8.62
CA ASP A 89 7.07 -17.70 -9.88
C ASP A 89 7.59 -16.43 -10.55
N GLY A 90 7.69 -15.34 -9.79
CA GLY A 90 8.36 -14.12 -10.23
C GLY A 90 9.86 -14.32 -10.52
N ARG A 91 10.66 -13.29 -10.33
CA ARG A 91 12.14 -13.40 -10.46
C ARG A 91 12.70 -14.40 -9.45
N PRO A 92 13.95 -14.86 -9.62
CA PRO A 92 14.53 -15.89 -8.77
C PRO A 92 14.35 -15.59 -7.28
N ILE A 93 13.62 -16.47 -6.60
CA ILE A 93 13.40 -16.44 -5.16
C ILE A 93 14.11 -17.64 -4.54
N ALA A 94 14.92 -17.41 -3.51
CA ALA A 94 15.48 -18.49 -2.72
C ALA A 94 14.46 -18.90 -1.66
N TYR A 95 13.89 -20.09 -1.79
CA TYR A 95 13.01 -20.68 -0.78
C TYR A 95 13.80 -21.53 0.21
N PHE A 96 13.55 -21.34 1.49
CA PHE A 96 14.06 -22.16 2.58
C PHE A 96 12.91 -22.95 3.23
N GLY A 97 13.12 -24.22 3.46
CA GLY A 97 12.15 -25.07 4.12
C GLY A 97 12.07 -24.84 5.63
N ALA A 98 11.15 -25.54 6.28
CA ALA A 98 10.97 -25.50 7.74
C ALA A 98 12.23 -25.94 8.52
N ASP A 99 13.11 -26.72 7.91
CA ASP A 99 14.40 -27.14 8.46
C ASP A 99 15.53 -26.11 8.29
N GLY A 100 15.23 -24.94 7.69
CA GLY A 100 16.20 -23.87 7.40
C GLY A 100 17.15 -24.18 6.25
N ARG A 101 16.87 -25.21 5.43
CA ARG A 101 17.66 -25.52 4.24
C ARG A 101 17.02 -24.95 2.98
N ARG A 102 17.86 -24.44 2.09
CA ARG A 102 17.41 -23.98 0.77
C ARG A 102 16.80 -25.16 -0.01
N LEU A 103 15.63 -24.93 -0.59
CA LEU A 103 15.01 -25.89 -1.51
C LEU A 103 15.82 -25.96 -2.80
N ASP A 104 15.99 -27.14 -3.33
CA ASP A 104 16.52 -27.33 -4.67
C ASP A 104 15.50 -26.93 -5.76
N ALA A 105 15.94 -26.91 -7.01
CA ALA A 105 15.12 -26.49 -8.14
C ALA A 105 13.84 -27.34 -8.28
N ASP A 106 13.94 -28.67 -8.06
CA ASP A 106 12.79 -29.57 -8.20
C ASP A 106 11.78 -29.38 -7.06
N ALA A 107 12.26 -29.20 -5.83
CA ALA A 107 11.39 -28.92 -4.69
C ALA A 107 10.69 -27.55 -4.83
N THR A 108 11.42 -26.54 -5.29
CA THR A 108 10.88 -25.22 -5.60
C THR A 108 9.82 -25.31 -6.70
N ALA A 109 10.11 -26.00 -7.81
CA ALA A 109 9.15 -26.15 -8.91
C ALA A 109 7.87 -26.87 -8.48
N ARG A 110 7.98 -27.91 -7.65
CA ARG A 110 6.81 -28.59 -7.07
C ARG A 110 5.99 -27.67 -6.18
N PHE A 111 6.65 -26.90 -5.32
CA PHE A 111 5.95 -25.94 -4.45
C PHE A 111 5.21 -24.86 -5.27
N VAL A 112 5.87 -24.27 -6.27
CA VAL A 112 5.26 -23.28 -7.18
C VAL A 112 4.06 -23.87 -7.92
N ALA A 113 4.17 -25.11 -8.40
CA ALA A 113 3.06 -25.79 -9.08
C ALA A 113 1.88 -26.04 -8.14
N ASP A 114 2.14 -26.35 -6.86
CA ASP A 114 1.11 -26.53 -5.84
C ASP A 114 0.35 -25.22 -5.59
N VAL A 115 1.06 -24.12 -5.42
CA VAL A 115 0.46 -22.79 -5.23
C VAL A 115 -0.38 -22.40 -6.45
N ARG A 116 0.15 -22.52 -7.66
CA ARG A 116 -0.60 -22.22 -8.89
C ARG A 116 -1.87 -23.05 -9.05
N THR A 117 -1.80 -24.32 -8.66
CA THR A 117 -2.97 -25.21 -8.69
C THR A 117 -4.08 -24.71 -7.77
N LEU A 118 -3.70 -24.25 -6.58
CA LEU A 118 -4.67 -23.70 -5.63
C LEU A 118 -5.21 -22.35 -6.09
N ASP A 119 -4.34 -21.46 -6.59
CA ASP A 119 -4.75 -20.15 -7.12
C ASP A 119 -5.81 -20.30 -8.22
N ALA A 120 -5.61 -21.22 -9.16
CA ALA A 120 -6.58 -21.51 -10.22
C ALA A 120 -7.94 -22.02 -9.67
N ALA A 121 -7.94 -22.59 -8.47
CA ALA A 121 -9.17 -23.06 -7.82
C ALA A 121 -9.89 -21.99 -7.00
N LEU A 122 -9.22 -20.91 -6.61
CA LEU A 122 -9.79 -19.88 -5.73
C LEU A 122 -10.93 -19.10 -6.41
N GLY A 123 -10.75 -18.63 -7.62
CA GLY A 123 -11.75 -17.79 -8.31
C GLY A 123 -13.16 -18.43 -8.33
N PRO A 124 -13.34 -19.68 -8.82
CA PRO A 124 -14.63 -20.36 -8.76
C PRO A 124 -15.18 -20.55 -7.33
N VAL A 125 -14.32 -20.81 -6.35
CA VAL A 125 -14.72 -20.96 -4.94
C VAL A 125 -15.20 -19.63 -4.38
N ILE A 126 -14.49 -18.53 -4.64
CA ILE A 126 -14.89 -17.17 -4.25
C ILE A 126 -16.25 -16.84 -4.85
N ALA A 127 -16.42 -17.03 -6.16
CA ALA A 127 -17.69 -16.73 -6.86
C ALA A 127 -18.88 -17.50 -6.29
N GLY A 128 -18.68 -18.71 -5.75
CA GLY A 128 -19.70 -19.54 -5.13
C GLY A 128 -19.85 -19.38 -3.62
N SER A 129 -19.04 -18.55 -2.96
CA SER A 129 -19.04 -18.40 -1.51
C SER A 129 -20.08 -17.40 -1.01
N ALA A 130 -20.33 -17.41 0.32
CA ALA A 130 -21.20 -16.44 0.95
C ALA A 130 -20.63 -15.02 0.84
N PRO A 131 -21.47 -13.96 0.81
CA PRO A 131 -21.02 -12.57 0.70
C PRO A 131 -20.08 -12.11 1.84
N ASP A 132 -20.17 -12.75 2.99
CA ASP A 132 -19.36 -12.49 4.17
C ASP A 132 -18.21 -13.51 4.36
N ALA A 133 -17.94 -14.35 3.35
CA ALA A 133 -16.86 -15.31 3.40
C ALA A 133 -15.50 -14.62 3.57
N THR A 134 -14.67 -15.20 4.43
CA THR A 134 -13.29 -14.79 4.62
C THR A 134 -12.38 -15.42 3.57
N TYR A 135 -11.19 -14.84 3.36
CA TYR A 135 -10.17 -15.47 2.53
C TYR A 135 -9.77 -16.86 3.07
N ARG A 136 -9.85 -17.06 4.40
CA ARG A 136 -9.67 -18.39 5.01
C ARG A 136 -10.72 -19.39 4.53
N ASP A 137 -12.00 -19.03 4.55
CA ASP A 137 -13.09 -19.97 4.21
C ASP A 137 -12.94 -20.49 2.77
N VAL A 138 -12.62 -19.62 1.83
CA VAL A 138 -12.40 -20.00 0.44
C VAL A 138 -11.10 -20.78 0.24
N THR A 139 -10.03 -20.42 0.98
CA THR A 139 -8.76 -21.17 0.99
C THR A 139 -8.96 -22.60 1.49
N GLU A 140 -9.64 -22.80 2.63
CA GLU A 140 -9.89 -24.14 3.16
C GLU A 140 -10.78 -24.96 2.23
N THR A 141 -11.78 -24.35 1.63
CA THR A 141 -12.65 -25.00 0.65
C THR A 141 -11.86 -25.43 -0.59
N ALA A 142 -11.02 -24.55 -1.12
CA ALA A 142 -10.16 -24.88 -2.27
C ALA A 142 -9.13 -25.96 -1.95
N LEU A 143 -8.51 -25.94 -0.78
CA LEU A 143 -7.56 -26.96 -0.31
C LEU A 143 -8.24 -28.33 -0.14
N ALA A 144 -9.42 -28.37 0.47
CA ALA A 144 -10.17 -29.61 0.67
C ALA A 144 -10.51 -30.29 -0.66
N ALA A 145 -10.83 -29.49 -1.69
CA ALA A 145 -11.15 -30.00 -3.02
C ALA A 145 -9.95 -30.66 -3.73
N GLN A 146 -8.71 -30.34 -3.35
CA GLN A 146 -7.50 -30.94 -3.94
C GLN A 146 -7.25 -32.38 -3.50
N GLY A 147 -7.74 -32.78 -2.33
CA GLY A 147 -7.47 -34.12 -1.78
C GLY A 147 -5.98 -34.37 -1.49
N TRP A 148 -5.19 -33.33 -1.24
CA TRP A 148 -3.75 -33.44 -0.97
C TRP A 148 -3.45 -34.00 0.41
N PRO A 149 -2.26 -34.62 0.60
CA PRO A 149 -1.75 -34.92 1.95
C PRO A 149 -1.70 -33.68 2.83
N ALA A 150 -1.87 -33.88 4.15
CA ALA A 150 -1.99 -32.79 5.11
C ALA A 150 -0.77 -31.83 5.11
N ASP A 151 0.43 -32.36 4.98
CA ASP A 151 1.67 -31.58 4.93
C ASP A 151 1.78 -30.70 3.67
N ARG A 152 1.29 -31.20 2.53
CA ARG A 152 1.22 -30.43 1.27
C ARG A 152 0.21 -29.31 1.40
N SER A 153 -0.99 -29.58 1.90
CA SER A 153 -2.04 -28.56 2.14
C SER A 153 -1.57 -27.52 3.14
N ALA A 154 -0.92 -27.93 4.23
CA ALA A 154 -0.40 -26.99 5.24
C ALA A 154 0.63 -26.00 4.67
N ARG A 155 1.54 -26.49 3.81
CA ARG A 155 2.56 -25.64 3.18
C ARG A 155 1.97 -24.59 2.23
N VAL A 156 0.96 -24.95 1.45
CA VAL A 156 0.29 -24.02 0.54
C VAL A 156 -0.62 -23.05 1.31
N ARG A 157 -1.31 -23.52 2.36
CA ARG A 157 -2.05 -22.64 3.28
C ARG A 157 -1.16 -21.55 3.85
N GLU A 158 -0.02 -21.94 4.43
CA GLU A 158 0.97 -21.02 4.99
C GLU A 158 1.40 -19.95 3.96
N HIS A 159 1.62 -20.36 2.71
CA HIS A 159 1.95 -19.40 1.64
C HIS A 159 0.84 -18.38 1.43
N LEU A 160 -0.44 -18.79 1.45
CA LEU A 160 -1.56 -17.85 1.31
C LEU A 160 -1.74 -16.97 2.55
N GLU A 161 -1.44 -17.47 3.74
CA GLU A 161 -1.41 -16.68 4.97
C GLU A 161 -0.34 -15.57 4.86
N HIS A 162 0.88 -15.91 4.46
CA HIS A 162 1.95 -14.94 4.24
C HIS A 162 1.63 -13.97 3.09
N ARG A 163 0.97 -14.43 2.02
CA ARG A 163 0.50 -13.55 0.93
C ARG A 163 -0.48 -12.51 1.47
N SER A 164 -1.48 -12.93 2.25
CA SER A 164 -2.44 -12.02 2.86
C SER A 164 -1.75 -10.98 3.76
N GLU A 165 -0.77 -11.41 4.54
CA GLU A 165 -0.01 -10.51 5.40
C GLU A 165 0.83 -9.52 4.58
N GLU A 166 1.51 -9.94 3.52
CA GLU A 166 2.35 -9.03 2.72
C GLU A 166 1.57 -8.15 1.74
N GLN A 167 0.47 -8.63 1.17
CA GLN A 167 -0.31 -7.83 0.22
C GLN A 167 -1.32 -6.94 0.93
N TYR A 168 -2.00 -7.46 1.96
CA TYR A 168 -3.11 -6.75 2.61
C TYR A 168 -2.79 -6.32 4.06
N GLY A 169 -1.69 -6.78 4.65
CA GLY A 169 -1.29 -6.44 6.02
C GLY A 169 -2.19 -7.03 7.10
N VAL A 170 -2.91 -8.13 6.79
CA VAL A 170 -3.87 -8.78 7.70
C VAL A 170 -3.85 -10.30 7.55
N ARG A 171 -4.45 -10.98 8.51
CA ARG A 171 -4.68 -12.43 8.42
C ARG A 171 -5.78 -12.77 7.43
N ILE A 172 -5.73 -13.98 6.89
CA ILE A 172 -6.75 -14.48 5.97
C ILE A 172 -8.15 -14.60 6.61
N GLU A 173 -8.25 -14.64 7.94
CA GLU A 173 -9.51 -14.62 8.68
C GLU A 173 -10.18 -13.24 8.71
N ASP A 174 -9.39 -12.19 8.61
CA ASP A 174 -9.83 -10.80 8.70
C ASP A 174 -10.05 -10.15 7.33
N LEU A 175 -9.69 -10.84 6.24
CA LEU A 175 -9.77 -10.35 4.86
C LEU A 175 -11.02 -10.89 4.17
N ALA A 176 -11.77 -10.02 3.49
CA ALA A 176 -12.91 -10.41 2.66
C ALA A 176 -12.46 -11.27 1.46
N ALA A 177 -13.12 -12.40 1.22
CA ALA A 177 -12.85 -13.20 0.03
C ALA A 177 -13.21 -12.44 -1.27
N HIS A 178 -14.29 -11.66 -1.25
CA HIS A 178 -14.79 -10.87 -2.38
C HIS A 178 -14.07 -9.52 -2.57
N GLY A 179 -13.05 -9.23 -1.75
CA GLY A 179 -12.21 -8.05 -1.83
C GLY A 179 -10.79 -8.34 -2.25
N LEU A 180 -10.52 -9.56 -2.70
CA LEU A 180 -9.22 -9.93 -3.23
C LEU A 180 -9.02 -9.28 -4.59
N ASP A 181 -7.88 -8.63 -4.71
CA ASP A 181 -7.42 -8.07 -5.96
C ASP A 181 -6.76 -9.17 -6.79
N ASP A 182 -7.39 -9.52 -7.90
CA ASP A 182 -6.86 -10.49 -8.86
C ASP A 182 -6.09 -9.80 -10.00
N ASP A 183 -5.69 -8.53 -9.82
CA ASP A 183 -5.07 -7.74 -10.86
C ASP A 183 -3.78 -8.40 -11.38
N VAL A 184 -3.76 -8.55 -12.67
CA VAL A 184 -2.59 -9.08 -13.38
C VAL A 184 -1.54 -7.97 -13.44
N ILE A 185 -0.38 -8.19 -12.84
CA ILE A 185 0.77 -7.29 -12.99
C ILE A 185 1.18 -7.29 -14.46
N ALA A 186 0.95 -6.17 -15.14
CA ALA A 186 1.27 -6.01 -16.55
C ALA A 186 2.66 -5.37 -16.72
N GLY A 187 3.58 -6.13 -17.29
CA GLY A 187 4.97 -5.70 -17.48
C GLY A 187 5.83 -5.83 -16.23
N ASP A 188 6.96 -5.13 -16.24
CA ASP A 188 7.93 -5.17 -15.14
C ASP A 188 7.45 -4.35 -13.94
N GLU A 189 7.86 -4.75 -12.74
CA GLU A 189 7.77 -3.93 -11.53
C GLU A 189 9.04 -3.10 -11.38
N VAL A 190 8.89 -1.87 -10.92
CA VAL A 190 10.01 -0.94 -10.77
C VAL A 190 10.02 -0.24 -9.41
N VAL A 191 11.22 0.16 -9.00
CA VAL A 191 11.50 0.97 -7.81
C VAL A 191 12.28 2.23 -8.18
N PHE A 192 12.34 3.20 -7.29
CA PHE A 192 12.88 4.53 -7.53
C PHE A 192 14.22 4.75 -6.81
N PRO A 193 15.37 4.74 -7.50
CA PRO A 193 16.67 4.97 -6.87
C PRO A 193 16.81 6.38 -6.28
N ASP A 194 16.10 7.37 -6.83
CA ASP A 194 16.07 8.75 -6.33
C ASP A 194 14.90 9.03 -5.37
N GLY A 195 14.13 8.01 -4.99
CA GLY A 195 12.97 8.10 -4.11
C GLY A 195 11.65 8.38 -4.83
N TYR A 196 10.61 7.69 -4.38
CA TYR A 196 9.26 7.79 -4.95
C TYR A 196 8.57 9.11 -4.62
N ASP A 197 8.98 9.82 -3.55
CA ASP A 197 8.44 11.12 -3.15
C ASP A 197 8.70 12.24 -4.17
N ARG A 198 9.58 12.03 -5.15
CA ARG A 198 9.74 12.92 -6.30
C ARG A 198 8.45 13.06 -7.09
N LEU A 199 7.63 12.01 -7.18
CA LEU A 199 6.31 12.09 -7.79
C LEU A 199 5.43 13.14 -7.11
N ALA A 200 5.36 13.07 -5.77
CA ALA A 200 4.58 14.03 -4.99
C ALA A 200 5.13 15.45 -5.08
N SER A 201 6.45 15.61 -5.02
CA SER A 201 7.11 16.90 -5.12
C SER A 201 6.85 17.56 -6.48
N SER A 202 6.94 16.78 -7.58
CA SER A 202 6.66 17.28 -8.93
C SER A 202 5.18 17.64 -9.13
N LEU A 203 4.26 16.84 -8.58
CA LEU A 203 2.83 17.17 -8.60
C LEU A 203 2.51 18.44 -7.79
N ALA A 204 3.27 18.75 -6.75
CA ALA A 204 3.06 19.91 -5.89
C ALA A 204 3.61 21.23 -6.47
N GLU A 205 4.46 21.17 -7.50
CA GLU A 205 5.06 22.37 -8.09
C GLU A 205 4.01 23.38 -8.57
N GLY A 206 4.14 24.64 -8.11
CA GLY A 206 3.24 25.72 -8.47
C GLY A 206 1.87 25.71 -7.78
N LEU A 207 1.59 24.75 -6.89
CA LEU A 207 0.37 24.71 -6.08
C LEU A 207 0.51 25.55 -4.80
N ASP A 208 -0.57 26.15 -4.33
CA ASP A 208 -0.65 26.76 -2.99
C ASP A 208 -0.86 25.65 -1.94
N VAL A 209 0.22 25.10 -1.42
CA VAL A 209 0.21 24.06 -0.38
C VAL A 209 0.56 24.66 0.97
N ARG A 210 -0.35 24.59 1.91
CA ARG A 210 -0.17 25.06 3.30
C ARG A 210 0.20 23.86 4.18
N LEU A 211 1.49 23.69 4.45
CA LEU A 211 2.04 22.65 5.32
C LEU A 211 1.79 22.98 6.80
N GLY A 212 1.77 21.96 7.65
CA GLY A 212 1.50 22.11 9.09
C GLY A 212 0.08 22.56 9.40
N HIS A 213 -0.83 22.49 8.44
CA HIS A 213 -2.22 22.92 8.57
C HIS A 213 -3.14 21.73 8.84
N VAL A 214 -3.33 21.40 10.11
CA VAL A 214 -4.22 20.30 10.53
C VAL A 214 -5.67 20.72 10.42
N VAL A 215 -6.42 20.08 9.52
CA VAL A 215 -7.88 20.20 9.43
C VAL A 215 -8.51 19.13 10.30
N SER A 216 -9.23 19.54 11.35
CA SER A 216 -9.95 18.63 12.25
C SER A 216 -11.46 18.59 12.00
N ARG A 217 -11.99 19.54 11.21
CA ARG A 217 -13.43 19.65 10.94
C ARG A 217 -13.68 20.21 9.55
N VAL A 218 -14.63 19.60 8.85
CA VAL A 218 -15.20 20.08 7.59
C VAL A 218 -16.69 20.33 7.84
N MET A 219 -17.14 21.55 7.65
CA MET A 219 -18.59 21.87 7.62
C MET A 219 -18.97 22.08 6.16
N TRP A 220 -20.05 21.43 5.71
CA TRP A 220 -20.52 21.54 4.34
C TRP A 220 -22.05 21.76 4.28
N ALA A 221 -22.48 22.44 3.23
CA ALA A 221 -23.87 22.71 2.89
C ALA A 221 -23.99 22.79 1.38
N PRO A 222 -25.20 22.82 0.77
CA PRO A 222 -25.37 22.99 -0.67
C PRO A 222 -24.67 24.23 -1.27
N GLU A 223 -24.43 25.26 -0.44
CA GLU A 223 -23.82 26.52 -0.83
C GLU A 223 -22.29 26.52 -0.77
N GLY A 224 -21.67 25.45 -0.24
CA GLY A 224 -20.22 25.35 -0.13
C GLY A 224 -19.73 24.65 1.15
N ALA A 225 -18.43 24.73 1.39
CA ALA A 225 -17.78 24.12 2.53
C ALA A 225 -16.90 25.11 3.29
N THR A 226 -16.70 24.84 4.60
CA THR A 226 -15.78 25.59 5.45
C THR A 226 -14.90 24.67 6.26
N VAL A 227 -13.65 25.06 6.45
CA VAL A 227 -12.70 24.49 7.39
C VAL A 227 -12.07 25.62 8.20
N PRO A 228 -11.36 25.37 9.30
CA PRO A 228 -10.69 26.43 10.05
C PRO A 228 -9.83 27.33 9.16
N GLY A 229 -10.18 28.60 9.06
CA GLY A 229 -9.48 29.61 8.29
C GLY A 229 -9.93 29.79 6.83
N PHE A 230 -10.64 28.82 6.23
CA PHE A 230 -10.99 28.84 4.80
C PHE A 230 -12.47 28.54 4.54
N SER A 231 -12.97 29.05 3.41
CA SER A 231 -14.27 28.69 2.82
C SER A 231 -14.09 28.41 1.33
N ALA A 232 -14.93 27.54 0.76
CA ALA A 232 -14.88 27.23 -0.66
C ALA A 232 -16.26 26.81 -1.18
N ASP A 233 -16.43 26.86 -2.52
CA ASP A 233 -17.62 26.34 -3.19
C ASP A 233 -17.64 24.80 -3.07
N GLN A 234 -16.45 24.16 -3.11
CA GLN A 234 -16.31 22.69 -3.03
C GLN A 234 -15.09 22.29 -2.19
N VAL A 235 -15.13 21.07 -1.65
CA VAL A 235 -14.01 20.48 -0.88
C VAL A 235 -13.71 19.06 -1.34
N VAL A 236 -12.42 18.80 -1.56
CA VAL A 236 -11.90 17.46 -1.83
C VAL A 236 -11.17 16.97 -0.56
N VAL A 237 -11.67 15.91 0.04
CA VAL A 237 -11.11 15.30 1.27
C VAL A 237 -10.33 14.06 0.89
N THR A 238 -9.02 14.05 1.16
CA THR A 238 -8.13 12.93 0.80
C THR A 238 -7.44 12.29 2.00
N VAL A 239 -8.00 12.48 3.18
CA VAL A 239 -7.46 11.86 4.40
C VAL A 239 -7.66 10.34 4.38
N PRO A 240 -6.74 9.54 4.97
CA PRO A 240 -6.87 8.09 5.02
C PRO A 240 -8.12 7.60 5.76
N VAL A 241 -8.56 6.36 5.45
CA VAL A 241 -9.69 5.68 6.12
C VAL A 241 -9.55 5.75 7.65
N GLY A 242 -8.36 5.51 8.20
CA GLY A 242 -8.14 5.56 9.65
C GLY A 242 -8.34 6.95 10.26
N VAL A 243 -8.15 8.01 9.50
CA VAL A 243 -8.44 9.39 9.91
C VAL A 243 -9.94 9.66 9.79
N LEU A 244 -10.58 9.25 8.70
CA LEU A 244 -12.05 9.36 8.52
C LEU A 244 -12.83 8.62 9.62
N GLN A 245 -12.28 7.55 10.18
CA GLN A 245 -12.88 6.75 11.24
C GLN A 245 -12.55 7.24 12.66
N SER A 246 -11.73 8.28 12.79
CA SER A 246 -11.30 8.80 14.09
C SER A 246 -12.16 9.98 14.56
N ASP A 247 -12.15 10.22 15.87
CA ASP A 247 -12.78 11.39 16.46
C ASP A 247 -12.00 12.70 16.20
N ASP A 248 -10.78 12.61 15.65
CA ASP A 248 -9.92 13.76 15.37
C ASP A 248 -10.27 14.48 14.05
N PHE A 249 -11.14 13.88 13.22
CA PHE A 249 -11.58 14.44 11.96
C PHE A 249 -13.11 14.32 11.81
N VAL A 250 -13.81 15.43 11.78
CA VAL A 250 -15.26 15.47 11.79
C VAL A 250 -15.80 16.11 10.52
N ILE A 251 -16.77 15.46 9.87
CA ILE A 251 -17.54 15.99 8.73
C ILE A 251 -18.96 16.31 9.22
N GLU A 252 -19.39 17.55 9.04
CA GLU A 252 -20.71 18.04 9.44
C GLU A 252 -21.43 18.76 8.29
N PRO A 253 -22.65 18.35 7.94
CA PRO A 253 -23.38 17.16 8.39
C PRO A 253 -22.60 15.85 8.15
N PRO A 254 -22.87 14.77 8.87
CA PRO A 254 -22.17 13.50 8.65
C PRO A 254 -22.38 12.98 7.22
N LEU A 255 -21.46 12.17 6.75
CA LEU A 255 -21.60 11.46 5.47
C LEU A 255 -22.93 10.72 5.40
N PRO A 256 -23.59 10.62 4.23
CA PRO A 256 -24.77 9.79 4.04
C PRO A 256 -24.56 8.33 4.47
N ASP A 257 -25.63 7.64 4.80
CA ASP A 257 -25.60 6.26 5.33
C ASP A 257 -24.80 5.34 4.42
N ARG A 258 -24.97 5.43 3.10
CA ARG A 258 -24.26 4.62 2.12
C ARG A 258 -22.74 4.72 2.26
N GLN A 259 -22.20 5.95 2.35
CA GLN A 259 -20.76 6.14 2.54
C GLN A 259 -20.31 5.71 3.94
N ARG A 260 -21.13 5.94 4.97
CA ARG A 260 -20.79 5.50 6.34
C ARG A 260 -20.73 3.97 6.42
N ASP A 261 -21.66 3.28 5.78
CA ASP A 261 -21.70 1.82 5.72
C ASP A 261 -20.49 1.27 4.95
N ALA A 262 -20.15 1.87 3.80
CA ALA A 262 -18.94 1.52 3.04
C ALA A 262 -17.68 1.76 3.87
N LEU A 263 -17.54 2.93 4.48
CA LEU A 263 -16.42 3.27 5.36
C LEU A 263 -16.31 2.29 6.55
N ALA A 264 -17.43 1.85 7.10
CA ALA A 264 -17.45 0.90 8.21
C ALA A 264 -16.93 -0.49 7.85
N ARG A 265 -16.94 -0.87 6.55
CA ARG A 265 -16.44 -2.15 6.04
C ARG A 265 -14.98 -2.11 5.60
N LEU A 266 -14.34 -0.94 5.62
CA LEU A 266 -12.90 -0.77 5.36
C LEU A 266 -12.14 -0.58 6.68
N ARG A 267 -10.87 -0.98 6.72
CA ARG A 267 -9.96 -0.76 7.87
C ARG A 267 -8.56 -0.45 7.39
N MET A 268 -7.81 0.30 8.19
CA MET A 268 -6.37 0.43 8.00
C MET A 268 -5.67 -0.82 8.51
N ASN A 269 -4.72 -1.31 7.74
CA ASN A 269 -3.92 -2.46 8.11
C ASN A 269 -2.75 -2.10 9.05
N ALA A 270 -2.07 -3.15 9.52
CA ALA A 270 -0.81 -3.05 10.25
C ALA A 270 0.31 -3.59 9.35
N PHE A 271 1.15 -2.69 8.81
CA PHE A 271 2.19 -3.05 7.88
C PHE A 271 3.37 -2.08 8.01
N GLU A 272 4.53 -2.60 8.46
CA GLU A 272 5.72 -1.80 8.69
C GLU A 272 6.91 -2.34 7.91
N LYS A 273 7.73 -1.44 7.38
CA LYS A 273 9.00 -1.78 6.75
C LYS A 273 10.11 -1.90 7.77
N VAL A 274 10.96 -2.89 7.56
CA VAL A 274 12.23 -3.05 8.28
C VAL A 274 13.34 -3.12 7.25
N VAL A 275 14.14 -2.06 7.16
CA VAL A 275 15.29 -1.97 6.27
C VAL A 275 16.55 -2.20 7.08
N LEU A 276 17.36 -3.17 6.68
CA LEU A 276 18.62 -3.52 7.35
C LEU A 276 19.76 -3.40 6.36
N ARG A 277 20.77 -2.59 6.69
CA ARG A 277 22.01 -2.49 5.92
C ARG A 277 23.13 -3.27 6.59
N PHE A 278 23.89 -4.00 5.80
CA PHE A 278 24.95 -4.88 6.30
C PHE A 278 26.33 -4.45 5.81
N PRO A 279 27.42 -4.80 6.53
CA PRO A 279 28.77 -4.47 6.11
C PRO A 279 29.21 -5.20 4.84
N HIS A 280 28.61 -6.36 4.56
CA HIS A 280 28.83 -7.14 3.35
C HIS A 280 27.62 -8.04 3.08
N ARG A 281 27.46 -8.43 1.84
CA ARG A 281 26.43 -9.37 1.39
C ARG A 281 26.77 -10.79 1.83
N PHE A 282 25.82 -11.51 2.44
CA PHE A 282 25.95 -12.90 2.87
C PHE A 282 24.88 -13.81 2.23
N TRP A 283 23.91 -13.24 1.54
CA TRP A 283 22.87 -13.95 0.80
C TRP A 283 23.23 -14.13 -0.68
N ASP A 284 22.46 -14.96 -1.37
CA ASP A 284 22.68 -15.29 -2.80
C ASP A 284 22.59 -14.02 -3.67
N ALA A 285 23.57 -13.86 -4.58
CA ALA A 285 23.68 -12.66 -5.42
C ALA A 285 22.71 -12.63 -6.60
N ASP A 286 22.15 -13.77 -6.94
CA ASP A 286 21.34 -14.01 -8.14
C ASP A 286 19.84 -14.06 -7.86
N VAL A 287 19.43 -13.77 -6.61
CA VAL A 287 18.01 -13.72 -6.21
C VAL A 287 17.56 -12.30 -5.90
N HIS A 288 16.28 -12.03 -6.11
CA HIS A 288 15.64 -10.77 -5.71
C HIS A 288 15.03 -10.84 -4.32
N ALA A 289 14.65 -12.05 -3.91
CA ALA A 289 14.05 -12.28 -2.60
C ALA A 289 14.47 -13.62 -2.00
N VAL A 290 14.40 -13.68 -0.68
CA VAL A 290 14.55 -14.90 0.13
C VAL A 290 13.25 -15.12 0.86
N ARG A 291 12.71 -16.33 0.83
CA ARG A 291 11.48 -16.70 1.56
C ARG A 291 11.69 -17.95 2.40
N GLN A 292 11.24 -17.90 3.65
CA GLN A 292 11.27 -19.05 4.55
C GLN A 292 9.86 -19.61 4.74
N LEU A 293 9.74 -20.92 4.54
CA LEU A 293 8.55 -21.71 4.80
C LEU A 293 8.64 -22.39 6.18
N GLY A 294 7.50 -22.70 6.74
CA GLY A 294 7.38 -23.42 8.01
C GLY A 294 7.35 -22.49 9.23
N PRO A 295 7.15 -23.06 10.44
CA PRO A 295 6.85 -22.31 11.66
C PRO A 295 7.90 -21.28 12.05
N HIS A 296 9.13 -21.43 11.57
CA HIS A 296 10.20 -20.46 11.81
C HIS A 296 10.04 -19.19 10.95
N GLY A 297 9.28 -19.25 9.84
CA GLY A 297 8.92 -18.11 9.01
C GLY A 297 7.73 -17.29 9.54
N ALA A 298 7.11 -17.68 10.65
CA ALA A 298 5.89 -17.04 11.16
C ALA A 298 6.06 -15.55 11.55
N TRP A 299 7.28 -15.07 11.79
CA TRP A 299 7.56 -13.67 12.11
C TRP A 299 8.16 -12.92 10.94
N TRP A 300 9.21 -13.46 10.34
CA TRP A 300 9.94 -12.88 9.23
C TRP A 300 10.04 -13.95 8.15
N HIS A 301 9.25 -13.82 7.10
CA HIS A 301 9.17 -14.87 6.08
C HIS A 301 9.72 -14.45 4.72
N SER A 302 9.94 -13.16 4.50
CA SER A 302 10.46 -12.66 3.23
C SER A 302 11.49 -11.56 3.45
N TRP A 303 12.55 -11.57 2.64
CA TRP A 303 13.55 -10.51 2.57
C TRP A 303 13.82 -10.18 1.12
N TYR A 304 13.77 -8.90 0.77
CA TYR A 304 13.97 -8.37 -0.57
C TYR A 304 15.34 -7.71 -0.65
N ASP A 305 16.14 -8.06 -1.67
CA ASP A 305 17.50 -7.53 -1.86
C ASP A 305 17.47 -6.19 -2.59
N LEU A 306 17.59 -5.11 -1.84
CA LEU A 306 17.65 -3.75 -2.36
C LEU A 306 19.05 -3.28 -2.74
N THR A 307 20.07 -4.13 -2.65
CA THR A 307 21.49 -3.78 -2.96
C THR A 307 21.66 -3.14 -4.34
N ARG A 308 20.78 -3.47 -5.29
CA ARG A 308 20.83 -2.92 -6.65
C ARG A 308 20.53 -1.43 -6.75
N LEU A 309 19.90 -0.83 -5.74
CA LEU A 309 19.51 0.58 -5.79
C LEU A 309 20.72 1.51 -5.66
N ASP A 310 21.65 1.20 -4.76
CA ASP A 310 22.78 2.06 -4.44
C ASP A 310 24.11 1.30 -4.23
N GLY A 311 24.10 -0.02 -4.40
CA GLY A 311 25.26 -0.88 -4.19
C GLY A 311 25.56 -1.21 -2.73
N VAL A 312 24.77 -0.71 -1.78
CA VAL A 312 24.91 -1.02 -0.34
C VAL A 312 24.18 -2.32 -0.03
N PRO A 313 24.84 -3.31 0.62
CA PRO A 313 24.16 -4.55 1.00
C PRO A 313 22.95 -4.30 1.89
N THR A 314 21.75 -4.36 1.32
CA THR A 314 20.51 -3.98 1.99
C THR A 314 19.44 -5.05 1.81
N LEU A 315 18.84 -5.48 2.92
CA LEU A 315 17.63 -6.30 2.93
C LEU A 315 16.46 -5.51 3.47
N LEU A 316 15.34 -5.59 2.78
CA LEU A 316 14.03 -5.14 3.25
C LEU A 316 13.22 -6.36 3.67
N THR A 317 12.60 -6.31 4.84
CA THR A 317 11.55 -7.24 5.25
C THR A 317 10.35 -6.46 5.79
N PHE A 318 9.22 -7.14 5.94
CA PHE A 318 8.01 -6.52 6.44
C PHE A 318 7.59 -7.13 7.77
N ALA A 319 7.23 -6.27 8.73
CA ALA A 319 6.34 -6.66 9.81
C ALA A 319 4.91 -6.42 9.31
N ALA A 320 4.16 -7.48 9.12
CA ALA A 320 2.83 -7.42 8.53
C ALA A 320 1.77 -8.05 9.44
N GLY A 321 0.56 -7.50 9.44
CA GLY A 321 -0.57 -8.03 10.19
C GLY A 321 -0.28 -8.28 11.68
N PRO A 322 -0.34 -9.54 12.13
CA PRO A 322 -0.08 -9.88 13.54
C PRO A 322 1.30 -9.49 14.03
N VAL A 323 2.32 -9.64 13.17
CA VAL A 323 3.71 -9.33 13.51
C VAL A 323 3.87 -7.82 13.69
N ALA A 324 3.31 -7.01 12.80
CA ALA A 324 3.35 -5.55 12.95
C ALA A 324 2.72 -5.09 14.26
N ARG A 325 1.59 -5.69 14.64
CA ARG A 325 0.94 -5.42 15.94
C ARG A 325 1.80 -5.86 17.13
N ALA A 326 2.46 -7.01 17.02
CA ALA A 326 3.28 -7.57 18.08
C ALA A 326 4.60 -6.82 18.31
N VAL A 327 5.22 -6.28 17.25
CA VAL A 327 6.46 -5.50 17.35
C VAL A 327 6.22 -4.02 17.61
N ARG A 328 4.97 -3.57 17.64
CA ARG A 328 4.62 -2.19 17.95
C ARG A 328 5.25 -1.76 19.27
N GLY A 329 6.00 -0.66 19.25
CA GLY A 329 6.73 -0.16 20.42
C GLY A 329 8.05 -0.89 20.74
N TRP A 330 8.49 -1.84 19.89
CA TRP A 330 9.86 -2.33 19.97
C TRP A 330 10.83 -1.27 19.46
N THR A 331 12.04 -1.26 20.05
CA THR A 331 13.11 -0.41 19.50
C THR A 331 13.64 -1.01 18.19
N PRO A 332 14.20 -0.18 17.29
CA PRO A 332 14.83 -0.66 16.05
C PRO A 332 15.86 -1.77 16.29
N GLU A 333 16.66 -1.65 17.36
CA GLU A 333 17.68 -2.63 17.74
C GLU A 333 17.04 -3.99 18.07
N ARG A 334 15.94 -4.01 18.83
CA ARG A 334 15.22 -5.24 19.16
C ARG A 334 14.60 -5.91 17.92
N VAL A 335 14.08 -5.11 16.99
CA VAL A 335 13.59 -5.61 15.71
C VAL A 335 14.74 -6.23 14.93
N ALA A 336 15.87 -5.52 14.82
CA ALA A 336 17.06 -5.98 14.13
C ALA A 336 17.62 -7.28 14.71
N GLU A 337 17.68 -7.41 16.04
CA GLU A 337 18.09 -8.65 16.72
C GLU A 337 17.19 -9.81 16.32
N SER A 338 15.87 -9.60 16.30
CA SER A 338 14.89 -10.64 15.93
C SER A 338 15.04 -11.07 14.48
N VAL A 339 15.17 -10.12 13.53
CA VAL A 339 15.38 -10.40 12.10
C VAL A 339 16.71 -11.10 11.87
N THR A 340 17.78 -10.60 12.49
CA THR A 340 19.14 -11.15 12.33
C THR A 340 19.22 -12.57 12.91
N ALA A 341 18.55 -12.85 14.02
CA ALA A 341 18.46 -14.20 14.58
C ALA A 341 17.81 -15.17 13.59
N GLN A 342 16.78 -14.72 12.85
CA GLN A 342 16.14 -15.52 11.81
C GLN A 342 17.09 -15.73 10.61
N LEU A 343 17.76 -14.69 10.12
CA LEU A 343 18.74 -14.79 9.04
C LEU A 343 19.90 -15.72 9.40
N ARG A 344 20.34 -15.75 10.67
CA ARG A 344 21.38 -16.68 11.15
C ARG A 344 20.94 -18.14 11.13
N ARG A 345 19.65 -18.42 11.21
CA ARG A 345 19.13 -19.80 11.03
C ARG A 345 19.25 -20.25 9.57
N LEU A 346 19.12 -19.33 8.62
CA LEU A 346 19.17 -19.63 7.19
C LEU A 346 20.61 -19.67 6.65
N TYR A 347 21.42 -18.70 7.04
CA TYR A 347 22.75 -18.46 6.46
C TYR A 347 23.91 -18.79 7.42
N GLY A 348 23.62 -19.17 8.67
CA GLY A 348 24.62 -19.55 9.66
C GLY A 348 25.07 -18.40 10.58
N ALA A 349 25.85 -18.74 11.59
CA ALA A 349 26.27 -17.81 12.66
C ALA A 349 27.18 -16.67 12.19
N GLN A 350 27.74 -16.76 10.97
CA GLN A 350 28.58 -15.72 10.37
C GLN A 350 27.80 -14.50 9.83
N VAL A 351 26.46 -14.54 9.83
CA VAL A 351 25.65 -13.38 9.46
C VAL A 351 25.98 -12.22 10.40
N PRO A 352 26.51 -11.09 9.88
CA PRO A 352 26.90 -9.96 10.71
C PRO A 352 25.68 -9.24 11.30
N ASP A 353 25.92 -8.43 12.32
CA ASP A 353 24.93 -7.46 12.74
C ASP A 353 24.77 -6.37 11.66
N PRO A 354 23.55 -5.84 11.47
CA PRO A 354 23.34 -4.72 10.56
C PRO A 354 24.07 -3.47 11.07
N THR A 355 24.57 -2.68 10.14
CA THR A 355 25.22 -1.38 10.43
C THR A 355 24.23 -0.24 10.53
N ASP A 356 23.03 -0.43 9.97
CA ASP A 356 21.94 0.54 9.99
C ASP A 356 20.60 -0.19 9.96
N VAL A 357 19.62 0.33 10.69
CA VAL A 357 18.29 -0.25 10.82
C VAL A 357 17.25 0.85 10.81
N ILE A 358 16.31 0.75 9.87
CA ILE A 358 15.15 1.63 9.81
C ILE A 358 13.89 0.78 10.00
N VAL A 359 13.03 1.19 10.92
CA VAL A 359 11.71 0.57 11.15
C VAL A 359 10.67 1.67 11.04
N THR A 360 9.67 1.48 10.19
CA THR A 360 8.56 2.42 10.08
C THR A 360 7.55 2.23 11.21
N ALA A 361 6.69 3.23 11.43
CA ALA A 361 5.68 3.22 12.48
C ALA A 361 4.34 3.85 11.97
N TRP A 362 3.87 3.38 10.82
CA TRP A 362 2.65 3.89 10.19
C TRP A 362 1.39 3.72 11.04
N GLN A 363 1.36 2.68 11.89
CA GLN A 363 0.27 2.45 12.83
C GLN A 363 0.16 3.56 13.89
N ASP A 364 1.30 4.19 14.24
CA ASP A 364 1.38 5.24 15.27
C ASP A 364 1.32 6.64 14.67
N ASP A 365 1.37 6.77 13.34
CA ASP A 365 1.28 8.04 12.65
C ASP A 365 -0.17 8.59 12.73
N PRO A 366 -0.40 9.75 13.36
CA PRO A 366 -1.74 10.28 13.60
C PRO A 366 -2.48 10.66 12.32
N PHE A 367 -1.74 10.91 11.22
CA PHE A 367 -2.29 11.32 9.93
C PHE A 367 -2.35 10.18 8.90
N ALA A 368 -1.97 8.96 9.30
CA ALA A 368 -2.13 7.76 8.49
C ALA A 368 -2.96 6.69 9.19
N ARG A 369 -2.63 6.37 10.47
CA ARG A 369 -3.29 5.37 11.33
C ARG A 369 -3.27 3.97 10.75
N GLY A 370 -2.17 3.63 10.06
CA GLY A 370 -1.92 2.40 9.33
C GLY A 370 -1.31 2.69 7.97
N SER A 371 -0.97 1.66 7.21
CA SER A 371 -0.27 1.83 5.93
C SER A 371 -1.21 2.01 4.75
N TYR A 372 -2.24 1.18 4.64
CA TYR A 372 -3.28 1.28 3.60
C TYR A 372 -4.56 0.57 4.04
N ALA A 373 -5.65 0.82 3.31
CA ALA A 373 -6.95 0.23 3.63
C ALA A 373 -7.05 -1.20 3.10
N TYR A 374 -7.84 -2.03 3.77
CA TYR A 374 -8.24 -3.36 3.32
C TYR A 374 -9.74 -3.57 3.54
N MET A 375 -10.30 -4.54 2.86
CA MET A 375 -11.71 -4.91 2.89
C MET A 375 -11.97 -5.98 3.95
N MET A 376 -12.83 -5.68 4.93
CA MET A 376 -13.25 -6.63 5.95
C MET A 376 -14.28 -7.63 5.39
N PRO A 377 -14.46 -8.82 6.02
CA PRO A 377 -15.52 -9.74 5.64
C PRO A 377 -16.88 -9.04 5.55
N GLY A 378 -17.63 -9.32 4.49
CA GLY A 378 -18.87 -8.62 4.14
C GLY A 378 -18.69 -7.35 3.29
N SER A 379 -17.45 -6.95 2.99
CA SER A 379 -17.17 -5.92 2.00
C SER A 379 -17.25 -6.45 0.58
N THR A 380 -17.49 -5.53 -0.35
CA THR A 380 -17.40 -5.77 -1.78
C THR A 380 -16.61 -4.62 -2.43
N THR A 381 -16.09 -4.82 -3.65
CA THR A 381 -15.41 -3.77 -4.41
C THR A 381 -16.26 -2.52 -4.60
N ARG A 382 -17.60 -2.67 -4.59
CA ARG A 382 -18.55 -1.57 -4.64
C ARG A 382 -18.44 -0.59 -3.47
N ASP A 383 -17.88 -1.01 -2.32
CA ASP A 383 -17.69 -0.11 -1.17
C ASP A 383 -16.72 1.03 -1.49
N HIS A 384 -15.75 0.79 -2.38
CA HIS A 384 -14.86 1.85 -2.89
C HIS A 384 -15.64 2.88 -3.71
N ASP A 385 -16.54 2.44 -4.59
CA ASP A 385 -17.37 3.32 -5.41
C ASP A 385 -18.41 4.06 -4.54
N ASP A 386 -19.02 3.36 -3.60
CA ASP A 386 -19.99 3.95 -2.67
C ASP A 386 -19.36 5.07 -1.85
N LEU A 387 -18.12 4.85 -1.36
CA LEU A 387 -17.36 5.86 -0.64
C LEU A 387 -16.95 7.04 -1.53
N ALA A 388 -16.77 6.80 -2.82
CA ALA A 388 -16.33 7.76 -3.82
C ALA A 388 -17.42 8.72 -4.30
N GLU A 389 -18.70 8.42 -4.07
CA GLU A 389 -19.83 9.23 -4.53
C GLU A 389 -19.78 10.67 -3.99
N PRO A 390 -19.96 11.72 -4.82
CA PRO A 390 -20.02 13.10 -4.36
C PRO A 390 -21.19 13.34 -3.40
N VAL A 391 -20.94 14.07 -2.32
CA VAL A 391 -21.94 14.42 -1.33
C VAL A 391 -22.46 15.84 -1.57
N GLY A 392 -23.74 15.94 -1.90
CA GLY A 392 -24.42 17.23 -2.13
C GLY A 392 -23.82 18.07 -3.28
N GLY A 393 -22.95 17.48 -4.12
CA GLY A 393 -22.21 18.22 -5.15
C GLY A 393 -21.11 19.14 -4.61
N VAL A 394 -20.86 19.12 -3.30
CA VAL A 394 -19.92 20.00 -2.60
C VAL A 394 -18.73 19.25 -2.01
N LEU A 395 -18.97 18.09 -1.41
CA LEU A 395 -17.93 17.30 -0.75
C LEU A 395 -17.58 16.06 -1.57
N HIS A 396 -16.29 15.90 -1.85
CA HIS A 396 -15.74 14.81 -2.67
C HIS A 396 -14.68 14.05 -1.86
N LEU A 397 -14.83 12.73 -1.71
CA LEU A 397 -13.81 11.89 -1.11
C LEU A 397 -12.88 11.35 -2.20
N ALA A 398 -11.57 11.38 -1.97
CA ALA A 398 -10.56 10.77 -2.82
C ALA A 398 -9.45 10.15 -1.97
N GLY A 399 -8.67 9.26 -2.54
CA GLY A 399 -7.61 8.49 -1.87
C GLY A 399 -7.64 7.05 -2.31
N GLU A 400 -6.65 6.25 -1.92
CA GLU A 400 -6.45 4.87 -2.35
C GLU A 400 -7.65 3.94 -2.03
N ALA A 401 -8.47 4.29 -1.05
CA ALA A 401 -9.65 3.52 -0.64
C ALA A 401 -10.92 3.92 -1.38
N THR A 402 -10.87 4.82 -2.36
CA THR A 402 -12.01 5.33 -3.11
C THR A 402 -11.90 5.07 -4.62
N TRP A 403 -11.18 4.03 -4.99
CA TRP A 403 -10.99 3.57 -6.35
C TRP A 403 -11.01 2.04 -6.36
N THR A 404 -11.80 1.46 -7.26
CA THR A 404 -12.11 0.02 -7.25
C THR A 404 -10.99 -0.81 -7.86
N ASP A 405 -10.35 -0.29 -8.91
CA ASP A 405 -9.22 -0.96 -9.55
C ASP A 405 -7.93 -0.66 -8.79
N ASP A 406 -7.08 -1.65 -8.55
CA ASP A 406 -5.82 -1.54 -7.78
C ASP A 406 -5.97 -0.80 -6.43
N PRO A 407 -6.97 -1.09 -5.56
CA PRO A 407 -7.15 -0.38 -4.30
C PRO A 407 -5.89 -0.47 -3.43
N ALA A 408 -5.76 0.44 -2.47
CA ALA A 408 -4.59 0.49 -1.55
C ALA A 408 -3.25 0.87 -2.22
N THR A 409 -3.26 1.35 -3.45
CA THR A 409 -2.06 1.68 -4.23
C THR A 409 -1.90 3.18 -4.53
N VAL A 410 -0.71 3.56 -5.01
CA VAL A 410 -0.46 4.90 -5.56
C VAL A 410 -1.27 5.13 -6.84
N THR A 411 -1.49 4.08 -7.63
CA THR A 411 -2.34 4.09 -8.84
C THR A 411 -3.77 4.49 -8.48
N ALA A 412 -4.37 3.82 -7.51
CA ALA A 412 -5.71 4.16 -7.01
C ALA A 412 -5.79 5.60 -6.48
N ALA A 413 -4.78 6.03 -5.72
CA ALA A 413 -4.73 7.40 -5.22
C ALA A 413 -4.71 8.43 -6.37
N LEU A 414 -3.91 8.21 -7.41
CA LEU A 414 -3.80 9.09 -8.57
C LEU A 414 -5.12 9.15 -9.35
N HIS A 415 -5.72 7.99 -9.65
CA HIS A 415 -7.00 7.92 -10.36
C HIS A 415 -8.16 8.52 -9.57
N SER A 416 -8.22 8.29 -8.26
CA SER A 416 -9.25 8.88 -7.39
C SER A 416 -9.15 10.41 -7.33
N GLY A 417 -7.94 10.97 -7.33
CA GLY A 417 -7.71 12.40 -7.42
C GLY A 417 -8.20 12.98 -8.75
N HIS A 418 -7.91 12.30 -9.86
CA HIS A 418 -8.42 12.68 -11.19
C HIS A 418 -9.96 12.63 -11.25
N ARG A 419 -10.57 11.55 -10.74
CA ARG A 419 -12.04 11.43 -10.66
C ARG A 419 -12.65 12.59 -9.86
N ALA A 420 -12.07 12.91 -8.68
CA ALA A 420 -12.55 14.01 -7.85
C ALA A 420 -12.46 15.36 -8.57
N ALA A 421 -11.34 15.63 -9.25
CA ALA A 421 -11.18 16.86 -10.06
C ALA A 421 -12.24 16.95 -11.18
N CYS A 422 -12.49 15.87 -11.91
CA CYS A 422 -13.53 15.81 -12.93
C CYS A 422 -14.94 16.06 -12.34
N ALA A 423 -15.22 15.51 -11.16
CA ALA A 423 -16.50 15.72 -10.48
C ALA A 423 -16.68 17.18 -10.03
N VAL A 424 -15.64 17.82 -9.49
CA VAL A 424 -15.62 19.24 -9.13
C VAL A 424 -15.83 20.12 -10.36
N LEU A 425 -15.19 19.81 -11.47
CA LEU A 425 -15.30 20.59 -12.72
C LEU A 425 -16.65 20.38 -13.42
N GLY A 426 -17.28 19.23 -13.27
CA GLY A 426 -18.48 18.84 -14.03
C GLY A 426 -18.19 18.34 -15.45
N TRP A 427 -16.89 18.17 -15.81
CA TRP A 427 -16.45 17.59 -17.09
C TRP A 427 -15.15 16.81 -16.93
N THR A 428 -14.89 15.89 -17.85
CA THR A 428 -13.64 15.10 -17.84
C THR A 428 -12.47 15.90 -18.40
N VAL A 429 -11.37 15.94 -17.65
CA VAL A 429 -10.06 16.41 -18.11
C VAL A 429 -9.12 15.24 -18.32
N PRO A 430 -8.18 15.29 -19.28
CA PRO A 430 -7.19 14.21 -19.42
C PRO A 430 -6.34 14.09 -18.16
N ILE A 431 -6.16 12.88 -17.64
CA ILE A 431 -5.31 12.65 -16.45
C ILE A 431 -3.87 13.11 -16.69
N ALA A 432 -3.37 12.99 -17.92
CA ALA A 432 -2.03 13.43 -18.31
C ALA A 432 -1.82 14.94 -18.15
N SER A 433 -2.89 15.73 -18.05
CA SER A 433 -2.76 17.16 -17.74
C SER A 433 -2.21 17.44 -16.34
N ALA A 434 -2.12 16.42 -15.47
CA ALA A 434 -1.51 16.54 -14.15
C ALA A 434 0.04 16.60 -14.23
N TRP A 435 0.65 16.16 -15.34
CA TRP A 435 2.11 16.15 -15.52
C TRP A 435 2.57 16.74 -16.86
N SER A 436 1.69 17.46 -17.56
CA SER A 436 2.00 18.20 -18.80
C SER A 436 2.31 19.67 -18.54
#